data_3426720a3e80f9d05579ba3854b37d69
#
_entry.id   3426720a3e80f9d05579ba3854b37d69
#
_cell.length_a   1.000
_cell.length_b   1.000
_cell.length_c   1.000
_cell.angle_alpha   90.00
_cell.angle_beta   90.00
_cell.angle_gamma   90.00
#
_symmetry.space_group_name_H-M   'P 1'
#
loop_
_entity.id
_entity.type
_entity.pdbx_description
1 polymer ?
#
loop_
_entity_poly.entity_id
_entity_poly.type
_entity_poly.pdbx_seq_one_letter_code
_entity_poly.pdbx_strand_id
1 'polypeptide(L)'
;RAITTRTDDGRELRKPERISTIAAQTGCAEHEIIGVAEVFRAPEYSFLSPSKEVHLTGESILDLTHESIIRLWGTLRQWMDDEEASVKLYSQLAAAAEQYQEGNGRLWTPPDLMVALRWKEENKPTLAWAEKIDPSFERAMLFLKNSEEEHHIQEEYGRRSGTESIRRSRLVAAMLGLLTLISLIALG
;
A
#
# COMPACT_ATOMS: atom_id res chain seq x y z
N ARG A 1 -10.46 -3.93 12.20
CA ARG A 1 -9.30 -2.99 12.21
C ARG A 1 -9.67 -1.66 12.86
N ALA A 2 -10.67 -0.92 12.38
CA ALA A 2 -10.98 0.43 12.84
C ALA A 2 -11.33 0.53 14.34
N ILE A 3 -11.87 -0.53 14.94
CA ILE A 3 -12.30 -0.62 16.34
C ILE A 3 -11.35 -1.45 17.22
N THR A 4 -10.15 -1.71 16.77
CA THR A 4 -9.09 -2.40 17.50
C THR A 4 -7.78 -1.65 17.37
N THR A 5 -6.90 -1.79 18.36
CA THR A 5 -5.55 -1.22 18.32
C THR A 5 -4.59 -2.16 19.04
N ARG A 6 -3.30 -1.98 18.79
CA ARG A 6 -2.22 -2.66 19.51
C ARG A 6 -1.37 -1.60 20.22
N THR A 7 -1.00 -1.87 21.44
CA THR A 7 -0.07 -1.04 22.21
C THR A 7 1.37 -1.39 21.86
N ASP A 8 2.33 -0.52 22.20
CA ASP A 8 3.75 -0.72 21.92
C ASP A 8 4.33 -1.98 22.57
N ASP A 9 3.71 -2.47 23.66
CA ASP A 9 4.05 -3.73 24.32
C ASP A 9 3.34 -4.96 23.69
N GLY A 10 2.68 -4.77 22.55
CA GLY A 10 2.05 -5.83 21.76
C GLY A 10 0.68 -6.28 22.26
N ARG A 11 0.08 -5.59 23.24
CA ARG A 11 -1.28 -5.93 23.72
C ARG A 11 -2.34 -5.45 22.74
N GLU A 12 -3.26 -6.34 22.44
CA GLU A 12 -4.42 -6.07 21.62
C GLU A 12 -5.53 -5.46 22.48
N LEU A 13 -5.99 -4.27 22.11
CA LEU A 13 -7.01 -3.51 22.86
C LEU A 13 -8.20 -3.18 21.95
N ARG A 14 -9.37 -3.05 22.58
CA ARG A 14 -10.54 -2.45 21.96
C ARG A 14 -10.31 -0.96 21.78
N LYS A 15 -10.81 -0.44 20.68
CA LYS A 15 -10.80 0.98 20.34
C LYS A 15 -12.20 1.38 19.88
N PRO A 16 -13.08 1.83 20.79
CA PRO A 16 -14.38 2.33 20.40
C PRO A 16 -14.24 3.47 19.38
N GLU A 17 -15.01 3.41 18.29
CA GLU A 17 -14.91 4.44 17.24
C GLU A 17 -16.29 4.77 16.67
N ARG A 18 -16.49 6.01 16.23
CA ARG A 18 -17.73 6.46 15.58
C ARG A 18 -17.85 5.88 14.18
N ILE A 19 -19.09 5.60 13.78
CA ILE A 19 -19.40 5.09 12.43
C ILE A 19 -18.94 6.07 11.35
N SER A 20 -19.18 7.37 11.53
CA SER A 20 -18.69 8.40 10.60
C SER A 20 -17.17 8.42 10.46
N THR A 21 -16.45 8.22 11.55
CA THR A 21 -14.98 8.11 11.52
C THR A 21 -14.52 6.84 10.81
N ILE A 22 -15.17 5.70 11.07
CA ILE A 22 -14.88 4.43 10.39
C ILE A 22 -15.12 4.58 8.88
N ALA A 23 -16.23 5.20 8.48
CA ALA A 23 -16.57 5.47 7.09
C ALA A 23 -15.49 6.31 6.39
N ALA A 24 -15.04 7.40 7.02
CA ALA A 24 -13.98 8.25 6.49
C ALA A 24 -12.64 7.50 6.34
N GLN A 25 -12.28 6.66 7.31
CA GLN A 25 -11.03 5.88 7.28
C GLN A 25 -11.03 4.78 6.21
N THR A 26 -12.18 4.16 6.00
CA THR A 26 -12.31 3.03 5.06
C THR A 26 -12.66 3.47 3.64
N GLY A 27 -13.10 4.72 3.46
CA GLY A 27 -13.65 5.21 2.20
C GLY A 27 -15.02 4.63 1.85
N CYS A 28 -15.69 3.98 2.82
CA CYS A 28 -17.03 3.40 2.66
C CYS A 28 -18.12 4.41 3.06
N ALA A 29 -19.34 4.24 2.56
CA ALA A 29 -20.46 5.02 3.03
C ALA A 29 -20.92 4.55 4.43
N GLU A 30 -21.46 5.46 5.26
CA GLU A 30 -21.94 5.13 6.60
C GLU A 30 -22.96 3.98 6.60
N HIS A 31 -23.89 3.95 5.63
CA HIS A 31 -24.91 2.90 5.54
C HIS A 31 -24.31 1.52 5.28
N GLU A 32 -23.16 1.43 4.60
CA GLU A 32 -22.45 0.17 4.38
C GLU A 32 -21.84 -0.32 5.69
N ILE A 33 -21.21 0.59 6.46
CA ILE A 33 -20.66 0.28 7.79
C ILE A 33 -21.78 -0.18 8.73
N ILE A 34 -22.94 0.52 8.72
CA ILE A 34 -24.12 0.13 9.50
C ILE A 34 -24.59 -1.26 9.10
N GLY A 35 -24.70 -1.54 7.79
CA GLY A 35 -25.13 -2.85 7.29
C GLY A 35 -24.24 -3.99 7.79
N VAL A 36 -22.93 -3.80 7.75
CA VAL A 36 -21.96 -4.77 8.29
C VAL A 36 -22.10 -4.90 9.81
N ALA A 37 -22.18 -3.76 10.53
CA ALA A 37 -22.31 -3.77 11.99
C ALA A 37 -23.55 -4.52 12.47
N GLU A 38 -24.70 -4.38 11.76
CA GLU A 38 -25.95 -5.06 12.09
C GLU A 38 -25.83 -6.59 12.06
N VAL A 39 -25.00 -7.15 11.19
CA VAL A 39 -24.71 -8.59 11.16
C VAL A 39 -24.03 -9.02 12.46
N PHE A 40 -23.02 -8.29 12.92
CA PHE A 40 -22.26 -8.63 14.12
C PHE A 40 -22.96 -8.27 15.44
N ARG A 41 -24.02 -7.45 15.38
CA ARG A 41 -24.89 -7.09 16.50
C ARG A 41 -26.08 -8.07 16.66
N ALA A 42 -26.25 -8.99 15.70
CA ALA A 42 -27.31 -9.98 15.79
C ALA A 42 -27.26 -10.73 17.14
N PRO A 43 -28.42 -11.07 17.73
CA PRO A 43 -28.48 -11.71 19.06
C PRO A 43 -27.66 -12.98 19.16
N GLU A 44 -27.49 -13.70 18.05
CA GLU A 44 -26.72 -14.95 17.95
C GLU A 44 -25.22 -14.73 18.12
N TYR A 45 -24.73 -13.53 17.75
CA TYR A 45 -23.30 -13.19 17.80
C TYR A 45 -22.99 -12.20 18.90
N SER A 46 -23.71 -11.09 18.97
CA SER A 46 -23.52 -10.03 19.97
C SER A 46 -22.05 -9.58 20.11
N PHE A 47 -21.32 -9.54 18.99
CA PHE A 47 -19.89 -9.18 18.99
C PHE A 47 -19.65 -7.68 19.08
N LEU A 48 -20.64 -6.87 18.70
CA LEU A 48 -20.56 -5.41 18.70
C LEU A 48 -21.61 -4.78 19.63
N SER A 49 -21.22 -3.68 20.26
CA SER A 49 -22.11 -2.76 20.96
C SER A 49 -22.25 -1.47 20.13
N PRO A 50 -23.35 -0.71 20.31
CA PRO A 50 -24.52 -0.97 21.16
C PRO A 50 -25.35 -2.15 20.69
N SER A 51 -26.26 -2.65 21.56
CA SER A 51 -27.16 -3.77 21.23
C SER A 51 -28.09 -3.46 20.06
N LYS A 52 -28.71 -4.49 19.47
CA LYS A 52 -29.51 -4.37 18.24
C LYS A 52 -30.77 -3.49 18.39
N GLU A 53 -31.23 -3.28 19.62
CA GLU A 53 -32.39 -2.41 19.92
C GLU A 53 -32.08 -0.92 19.69
N VAL A 54 -30.79 -0.54 19.67
CA VAL A 54 -30.36 0.84 19.43
C VAL A 54 -30.24 1.07 17.93
N HIS A 55 -30.95 2.06 17.39
CA HIS A 55 -30.79 2.46 16.00
C HIS A 55 -29.42 3.10 15.77
N LEU A 56 -28.67 2.61 14.76
CA LEU A 56 -27.36 3.14 14.42
C LEU A 56 -27.46 4.37 13.50
N THR A 57 -26.64 5.35 13.80
CA THR A 57 -26.39 6.56 12.98
C THR A 57 -24.89 6.77 12.82
N GLY A 58 -24.46 7.72 12.00
CA GLY A 58 -23.05 8.10 11.87
C GLY A 58 -22.37 8.47 13.19
N GLU A 59 -23.13 9.01 14.16
CA GLU A 59 -22.64 9.40 15.50
C GLU A 59 -22.57 8.22 16.48
N SER A 60 -23.12 7.07 16.14
CA SER A 60 -23.08 5.89 17.00
C SER A 60 -21.64 5.37 17.13
N ILE A 61 -21.26 5.03 18.36
CA ILE A 61 -19.95 4.46 18.66
C ILE A 61 -20.05 2.94 18.61
N LEU A 62 -19.27 2.31 17.75
CA LEU A 62 -19.11 0.86 17.71
C LEU A 62 -17.94 0.44 18.60
N ASP A 63 -18.16 -0.61 19.38
CA ASP A 63 -17.13 -1.25 20.20
C ASP A 63 -17.30 -2.77 20.20
N LEU A 64 -16.22 -3.50 20.44
CA LEU A 64 -16.27 -4.93 20.68
C LEU A 64 -16.85 -5.19 22.08
N THR A 65 -17.76 -6.13 22.20
CA THR A 65 -18.39 -6.47 23.50
C THR A 65 -17.38 -7.09 24.47
N HIS A 66 -16.43 -7.88 23.96
CA HIS A 66 -15.43 -8.58 24.78
C HIS A 66 -14.05 -8.57 24.12
N GLU A 67 -13.00 -8.31 24.89
CA GLU A 67 -11.61 -8.41 24.41
C GLU A 67 -11.20 -9.83 23.98
N SER A 68 -11.84 -10.85 24.56
CA SER A 68 -11.61 -12.24 24.16
C SER A 68 -11.88 -12.49 22.68
N ILE A 69 -12.75 -11.69 22.04
CA ILE A 69 -13.01 -11.79 20.59
C ILE A 69 -11.71 -11.55 19.82
N ILE A 70 -10.91 -10.57 20.20
CA ILE A 70 -9.63 -10.26 19.54
C ILE A 70 -8.67 -11.45 19.64
N ARG A 71 -8.61 -12.10 20.83
CA ARG A 71 -7.69 -13.21 21.07
C ARG A 71 -8.13 -14.52 20.41
N LEU A 72 -9.42 -14.77 20.33
CA LEU A 72 -9.97 -16.04 19.85
C LEU A 72 -10.23 -16.04 18.33
N TRP A 73 -10.44 -14.86 17.74
CA TRP A 73 -10.71 -14.76 16.33
C TRP A 73 -9.42 -14.56 15.51
N GLY A 74 -8.86 -15.66 15.02
CA GLY A 74 -7.58 -15.67 14.29
C GLY A 74 -7.54 -14.74 13.09
N THR A 75 -8.66 -14.62 12.32
CA THR A 75 -8.76 -13.70 11.19
C THR A 75 -8.66 -12.24 11.63
N LEU A 76 -9.27 -11.86 12.76
CA LEU A 76 -9.16 -10.49 13.28
C LEU A 76 -7.71 -10.16 13.65
N ARG A 77 -7.00 -11.10 14.26
CA ARG A 77 -5.58 -10.96 14.58
C ARG A 77 -4.75 -10.76 13.32
N GLN A 78 -4.96 -11.56 12.28
CA GLN A 78 -4.28 -11.39 11.00
C GLN A 78 -4.54 -10.01 10.41
N TRP A 79 -5.77 -9.52 10.46
CA TRP A 79 -6.09 -8.16 10.00
C TRP A 79 -5.39 -7.07 10.82
N MET A 80 -5.15 -7.29 12.09
CA MET A 80 -4.38 -6.35 12.92
C MET A 80 -2.90 -6.37 12.54
N ASP A 81 -2.33 -7.54 12.24
CA ASP A 81 -0.95 -7.67 11.76
C ASP A 81 -0.78 -6.98 10.38
N ASP A 82 -1.73 -7.16 9.47
CA ASP A 82 -1.76 -6.49 8.16
C ASP A 82 -1.85 -4.96 8.32
N GLU A 83 -2.65 -4.48 9.28
CA GLU A 83 -2.76 -3.05 9.58
C GLU A 83 -1.46 -2.47 10.14
N GLU A 84 -0.80 -3.18 11.06
CA GLU A 84 0.50 -2.77 11.61
C GLU A 84 1.56 -2.69 10.50
N ALA A 85 1.58 -3.67 9.59
CA ALA A 85 2.46 -3.63 8.43
C ALA A 85 2.17 -2.42 7.52
N SER A 86 0.90 -2.10 7.31
CA SER A 86 0.47 -0.94 6.52
C SER A 86 0.88 0.38 7.17
N VAL A 87 0.70 0.53 8.48
CA VAL A 87 1.12 1.70 9.27
C VAL A 87 2.63 1.89 9.17
N LYS A 88 3.39 0.81 9.35
CA LYS A 88 4.86 0.85 9.25
C LYS A 88 5.32 1.28 7.87
N LEU A 89 4.74 0.70 6.81
CA LEU A 89 5.11 1.06 5.42
C LEU A 89 4.77 2.51 5.11
N TYR A 90 3.59 2.98 5.52
CA TYR A 90 3.20 4.37 5.33
C TYR A 90 4.12 5.34 6.08
N SER A 91 4.48 5.04 7.33
CA SER A 91 5.42 5.86 8.10
C SER A 91 6.80 5.95 7.43
N GLN A 92 7.29 4.83 6.85
CA GLN A 92 8.54 4.84 6.09
C GLN A 92 8.43 5.68 4.82
N LEU A 93 7.30 5.58 4.11
CA LEU A 93 7.03 6.37 2.90
C LEU A 93 6.95 7.87 3.21
N ALA A 94 6.27 8.27 4.30
CA ALA A 94 6.16 9.65 4.75
C ALA A 94 7.53 10.24 5.11
N ALA A 95 8.34 9.49 5.87
CA ALA A 95 9.69 9.89 6.23
C ALA A 95 10.62 10.01 5.01
N ALA A 96 10.52 9.08 4.05
CA ALA A 96 11.30 9.15 2.81
C ALA A 96 10.90 10.35 1.94
N ALA A 97 9.60 10.66 1.87
CA ALA A 97 9.08 11.84 1.17
C ALA A 97 9.58 13.15 1.78
N GLU A 98 9.68 13.22 3.10
CA GLU A 98 10.24 14.36 3.82
C GLU A 98 11.73 14.54 3.50
N GLN A 99 12.52 13.49 3.63
CA GLN A 99 13.96 13.51 3.31
C GLN A 99 14.21 13.91 1.85
N TYR A 100 13.37 13.42 0.93
CA TYR A 100 13.49 13.79 -0.49
C TYR A 100 13.20 15.28 -0.70
N GLN A 101 12.18 15.82 -0.05
CA GLN A 101 11.84 17.24 -0.13
C GLN A 101 12.97 18.14 0.43
N GLU A 102 13.66 17.70 1.46
CA GLU A 102 14.81 18.38 2.05
C GLU A 102 16.11 18.24 1.21
N GLY A 103 16.07 17.48 0.13
CA GLY A 103 17.25 17.22 -0.72
C GLY A 103 18.20 16.17 -0.15
N ASN A 104 17.84 15.51 0.95
CA ASN A 104 18.67 14.51 1.65
C ASN A 104 18.32 13.08 1.26
N GLY A 105 17.22 12.88 0.50
CA GLY A 105 16.72 11.57 0.09
C GLY A 105 16.77 11.35 -1.42
N ARG A 106 16.48 10.12 -1.84
CA ARG A 106 16.34 9.72 -3.24
C ARG A 106 14.96 9.14 -3.46
N LEU A 107 14.47 9.19 -4.70
CA LEU A 107 13.27 8.48 -5.12
C LEU A 107 13.46 6.97 -4.90
N TRP A 108 12.38 6.30 -4.55
CA TRP A 108 12.43 4.85 -4.34
C TRP A 108 12.56 4.11 -5.68
N THR A 109 13.31 3.03 -5.61
CA THR A 109 13.51 2.09 -6.73
C THR A 109 13.09 0.69 -6.28
N PRO A 110 12.89 -0.29 -7.20
CA PRO A 110 12.67 -1.68 -6.80
C PRO A 110 13.82 -2.19 -5.88
N PRO A 111 13.49 -3.00 -4.85
CA PRO A 111 12.17 -3.60 -4.59
C PRO A 111 11.18 -2.72 -3.82
N ASP A 112 11.64 -1.70 -3.06
CA ASP A 112 10.81 -0.93 -2.13
C ASP A 112 9.66 -0.20 -2.85
N LEU A 113 9.95 0.37 -4.02
CA LEU A 113 8.92 0.98 -4.87
C LEU A 113 7.78 0.01 -5.19
N MET A 114 8.10 -1.21 -5.59
CA MET A 114 7.09 -2.19 -5.98
C MET A 114 6.23 -2.65 -4.80
N VAL A 115 6.83 -2.75 -3.62
CA VAL A 115 6.10 -3.06 -2.37
C VAL A 115 5.11 -1.95 -2.05
N ALA A 116 5.54 -0.69 -2.13
CA ALA A 116 4.68 0.46 -1.82
C ALA A 116 3.55 0.65 -2.84
N LEU A 117 3.81 0.44 -4.12
CA LEU A 117 2.79 0.52 -5.17
C LEU A 117 1.72 -0.56 -4.99
N ARG A 118 2.13 -1.80 -4.74
CA ARG A 118 1.20 -2.90 -4.43
C ARG A 118 0.38 -2.61 -3.19
N TRP A 119 1.01 -2.18 -2.12
CA TRP A 119 0.32 -1.79 -0.89
C TRP A 119 -0.73 -0.71 -1.14
N LYS A 120 -0.40 0.33 -1.91
CA LYS A 120 -1.33 1.42 -2.27
C LYS A 120 -2.55 0.88 -3.03
N GLU A 121 -2.33 -0.04 -3.97
CA GLU A 121 -3.41 -0.65 -4.77
C GLU A 121 -4.33 -1.54 -3.94
N GLU A 122 -3.75 -2.39 -3.08
CA GLU A 122 -4.49 -3.35 -2.26
C GLU A 122 -5.25 -2.68 -1.11
N ASN A 123 -4.61 -1.73 -0.43
CA ASN A 123 -5.17 -1.12 0.79
C ASN A 123 -5.94 0.17 0.53
N LYS A 124 -5.72 0.85 -0.60
CA LYS A 124 -6.40 2.12 -0.99
C LYS A 124 -6.47 3.11 0.17
N PRO A 125 -5.31 3.50 0.74
CA PRO A 125 -5.27 4.32 1.94
C PRO A 125 -6.00 5.65 1.72
N THR A 126 -6.78 6.07 2.72
CA THR A 126 -7.50 7.35 2.72
C THR A 126 -6.73 8.41 3.49
N LEU A 127 -6.98 9.69 3.19
CA LEU A 127 -6.41 10.80 3.96
C LEU A 127 -6.76 10.66 5.46
N ALA A 128 -8.03 10.36 5.78
CA ALA A 128 -8.50 10.23 7.17
C ALA A 128 -7.84 9.06 7.94
N TRP A 129 -7.43 8.01 7.23
CA TRP A 129 -6.63 6.93 7.82
C TRP A 129 -5.19 7.39 8.05
N ALA A 130 -4.58 8.02 7.07
CA ALA A 130 -3.19 8.43 7.08
C ALA A 130 -2.89 9.53 8.12
N GLU A 131 -3.79 10.52 8.28
CA GLU A 131 -3.66 11.62 9.25
C GLU A 131 -3.54 11.16 10.70
N LYS A 132 -4.01 9.96 11.03
CA LYS A 132 -3.85 9.37 12.37
C LYS A 132 -2.43 8.89 12.65
N ILE A 133 -1.63 8.70 11.60
CA ILE A 133 -0.27 8.17 11.64
C ILE A 133 0.72 9.29 11.37
N ASP A 134 0.56 9.94 10.22
CA ASP A 134 1.37 11.06 9.76
C ASP A 134 0.53 11.96 8.84
N PRO A 135 0.46 13.29 9.06
CA PRO A 135 -0.39 14.20 8.30
C PRO A 135 0.13 14.49 6.88
N SER A 136 1.29 13.99 6.48
CA SER A 136 1.91 14.28 5.19
C SER A 136 1.44 13.39 4.04
N PHE A 137 0.17 12.95 4.05
CA PHE A 137 -0.37 12.00 3.08
C PHE A 137 -0.16 12.42 1.62
N GLU A 138 -0.50 13.66 1.28
CA GLU A 138 -0.37 14.14 -0.10
C GLU A 138 1.09 14.15 -0.56
N ARG A 139 2.01 14.56 0.33
CA ARG A 139 3.46 14.54 0.06
C ARG A 139 3.96 13.10 -0.16
N ALA A 140 3.54 12.17 0.69
CA ALA A 140 3.91 10.76 0.58
C ALA A 140 3.39 10.14 -0.74
N MET A 141 2.15 10.42 -1.12
CA MET A 141 1.57 9.93 -2.38
C MET A 141 2.21 10.57 -3.61
N LEU A 142 2.57 11.85 -3.55
CA LEU A 142 3.31 12.51 -4.63
C LEU A 142 4.72 11.94 -4.78
N PHE A 143 5.41 11.70 -3.69
CA PHE A 143 6.73 11.05 -3.69
C PHE A 143 6.67 9.67 -4.34
N LEU A 144 5.69 8.86 -3.97
CA LEU A 144 5.49 7.52 -4.55
C LEU A 144 5.21 7.61 -6.06
N LYS A 145 4.37 8.54 -6.49
CA LYS A 145 4.10 8.80 -7.90
C LYS A 145 5.36 9.22 -8.66
N ASN A 146 6.14 10.15 -8.13
CA ASN A 146 7.38 10.59 -8.77
C ASN A 146 8.40 9.43 -8.86
N SER A 147 8.45 8.57 -7.85
CA SER A 147 9.30 7.37 -7.86
C SER A 147 8.90 6.39 -8.97
N GLU A 148 7.59 6.20 -9.17
CA GLU A 148 7.04 5.37 -10.23
C GLU A 148 7.35 5.93 -11.63
N GLU A 149 7.12 7.23 -11.83
CA GLU A 149 7.41 7.93 -13.10
C GLU A 149 8.89 7.86 -13.46
N GLU A 150 9.79 8.12 -12.51
CA GLU A 150 11.24 8.02 -12.72
C GLU A 150 11.65 6.60 -13.07
N HIS A 151 11.10 5.60 -12.39
CA HIS A 151 11.38 4.19 -12.70
C HIS A 151 10.95 3.82 -14.12
N HIS A 152 9.76 4.23 -14.55
CA HIS A 152 9.29 4.02 -15.93
C HIS A 152 10.21 4.68 -16.96
N ILE A 153 10.64 5.90 -16.72
CA ILE A 153 11.57 6.61 -17.60
C ILE A 153 12.89 5.82 -17.72
N GLN A 154 13.45 5.37 -16.61
CA GLN A 154 14.69 4.58 -16.60
C GLN A 154 14.56 3.25 -17.32
N GLU A 155 13.42 2.54 -17.15
CA GLU A 155 13.15 1.30 -17.89
C GLU A 155 13.04 1.52 -19.41
N GLU A 156 12.40 2.63 -19.85
CA GLU A 156 12.32 2.95 -21.26
C GLU A 156 13.69 3.28 -21.87
N TYR A 157 14.51 4.05 -21.16
CA TYR A 157 15.88 4.33 -21.59
C TYR A 157 16.72 3.05 -21.67
N GLY A 158 16.60 2.17 -20.67
CA GLY A 158 17.29 0.88 -20.66
C GLY A 158 16.88 -0.01 -21.84
N ARG A 159 15.60 -0.07 -22.16
CA ARG A 159 15.09 -0.83 -23.32
C ARG A 159 15.59 -0.27 -24.66
N ARG A 160 15.59 1.06 -24.83
CA ARG A 160 16.07 1.72 -26.06
C ARG A 160 17.57 1.49 -26.24
N SER A 161 18.37 1.73 -25.22
CA SER A 161 19.83 1.53 -25.28
C SER A 161 20.21 0.07 -25.51
N GLY A 162 19.49 -0.88 -24.91
CA GLY A 162 19.68 -2.31 -25.13
C GLY A 162 19.41 -2.73 -26.58
N THR A 163 18.32 -2.24 -27.18
CA THR A 163 17.97 -2.54 -28.59
C THR A 163 18.98 -1.94 -29.57
N GLU A 164 19.48 -0.72 -29.31
CA GLU A 164 20.50 -0.10 -30.13
C GLU A 164 21.84 -0.81 -30.05
N SER A 165 22.25 -1.27 -28.87
CA SER A 165 23.51 -2.01 -28.69
C SER A 165 23.48 -3.37 -29.43
N ILE A 166 22.35 -4.09 -29.37
CA ILE A 166 22.16 -5.35 -30.10
C ILE A 166 22.16 -5.10 -31.62
N ARG A 167 21.52 -4.02 -32.08
CA ARG A 167 21.51 -3.65 -33.49
C ARG A 167 22.93 -3.32 -33.99
N ARG A 168 23.70 -2.55 -33.23
CA ARG A 168 25.11 -2.24 -33.55
C ARG A 168 25.98 -3.48 -33.60
N SER A 169 25.88 -4.38 -32.62
CA SER A 169 26.66 -5.62 -32.60
C SER A 169 26.35 -6.54 -33.78
N ARG A 170 25.06 -6.63 -34.19
CA ARG A 170 24.64 -7.39 -35.38
C ARG A 170 25.19 -6.79 -36.67
N LEU A 171 25.20 -5.45 -36.81
CA LEU A 171 25.80 -4.77 -37.95
C LEU A 171 27.32 -5.00 -38.04
N VAL A 172 28.03 -4.91 -36.91
CA VAL A 172 29.46 -5.18 -36.87
C VAL A 172 29.76 -6.65 -37.24
N ALA A 173 29.00 -7.59 -36.68
CA ALA A 173 29.13 -9.01 -37.01
C ALA A 173 28.89 -9.30 -38.51
N ALA A 174 27.83 -8.66 -39.09
CA ALA A 174 27.57 -8.78 -40.53
C ALA A 174 28.67 -8.19 -41.43
N MET A 175 29.23 -7.03 -41.02
CA MET A 175 30.38 -6.44 -41.74
C MET A 175 31.61 -7.29 -41.67
N LEU A 176 31.93 -7.86 -40.50
CA LEU A 176 33.06 -8.77 -40.34
C LEU A 176 32.88 -10.06 -41.17
N GLY A 177 31.66 -10.63 -41.17
CA GLY A 177 31.33 -11.76 -41.98
C GLY A 177 31.48 -11.50 -43.50
N LEU A 178 31.09 -10.29 -43.93
CA LEU A 178 31.23 -9.89 -45.35
C LEU A 178 32.74 -9.75 -45.71
N LEU A 179 33.52 -9.12 -44.82
CA LEU A 179 34.98 -8.99 -45.05
C LEU A 179 35.70 -10.33 -45.14
N THR A 180 35.35 -11.29 -44.27
CA THR A 180 35.91 -12.63 -44.31
C THR A 180 35.55 -13.37 -45.62
N LEU A 181 34.28 -13.20 -46.08
CA LEU A 181 33.83 -13.78 -47.34
C LEU A 181 34.60 -13.21 -48.55
N ILE A 182 34.80 -11.89 -48.59
CA ILE A 182 35.55 -11.20 -49.65
C ILE A 182 37.03 -11.67 -49.65
N SER A 183 37.64 -11.79 -48.42
CA SER A 183 38.98 -12.29 -48.30
C SER A 183 39.17 -13.73 -48.79
N LEU A 184 38.20 -14.60 -48.54
CA LEU A 184 38.19 -15.96 -49.03
C LEU A 184 38.08 -16.05 -50.58
N ILE A 185 37.28 -15.19 -51.20
CA ILE A 185 37.10 -15.12 -52.64
C ILE A 185 38.39 -14.55 -53.31
N ALA A 186 39.11 -13.65 -52.67
CA ALA A 186 40.31 -13.04 -53.20
C ALA A 186 41.57 -13.93 -53.11
N LEU A 187 41.54 -15.00 -52.34
CA LEU A 187 42.60 -15.98 -52.12
C LEU A 187 42.45 -17.30 -52.90
N GLY A 188 41.31 -17.51 -53.54
CA GLY A 188 41.05 -18.69 -54.38
C GLY A 188 41.07 -18.36 -55.87
#